data_f2087a9554f0e59c12dba3f417aa37f6
#
_entry.id   f2087a9554f0e59c12dba3f417aa37f6
#
_cell.length_a   1.000
_cell.length_b   1.000
_cell.length_c   1.000
_cell.angle_alpha   90.00
_cell.angle_beta   90.00
_cell.angle_gamma   90.00
#
_symmetry.space_group_name_H-M   'P 1'
#
loop_
_entity.id
_entity.type
_entity.pdbx_description
1 polymer ?
#
loop_
_entity_poly.entity_id
_entity_poly.type
_entity_poly.pdbx_seq_one_letter_code
_entity_poly.pdbx_strand_id
1 'polypeptide(L)'
;MVFILPAAPPGSDTYDKRMCQNLPAVGQPVLELPIAGEWPEPDATARRRLARSLAALPDRTVVLLDGVIASGVPEIVVPHARRLRLAVLVHQALADEPGLDPAHAAELDACERETLRMAGMVVATSPWLARLLIDRHDLDPGRVYVAKPGTDAAPLAAGADGVSRLLCVGDVTRRNGHDLLVQALGEVDHLALSCVFVGSLEADPGYVDELGWSIERLGLGGRITLAGDAVDLGAAYNAADLLVIPARAATSGMFVAQALARGIPVLATEVGGVYDALGVDADGEMPGVLVEPNDAFALADALHRWYADPELRRSLRTAALGRGSALEEWEVAARRLTQALSRLASEPRIVA
;
A
#
# COMPACT_ATOMS: atom_id res chain seq x y z
N MET A 1 22.97 6.65 4.92
CA MET A 1 22.46 6.27 3.59
C MET A 1 21.69 7.43 2.96
N VAL A 2 21.47 7.35 1.66
CA VAL A 2 20.63 8.30 0.92
C VAL A 2 19.33 7.61 0.52
N PHE A 3 18.18 8.25 0.74
CA PHE A 3 16.89 7.77 0.28
C PHE A 3 16.32 8.75 -0.74
N ILE A 4 16.17 8.29 -1.97
CA ILE A 4 15.60 9.04 -3.10
C ILE A 4 14.15 8.59 -3.29
N LEU A 5 13.22 9.52 -3.17
CA LEU A 5 11.78 9.27 -3.16
C LEU A 5 11.03 10.37 -3.91
N PRO A 6 9.79 10.12 -4.37
CA PRO A 6 8.94 11.16 -4.93
C PRO A 6 8.67 12.26 -3.89
N ALA A 7 8.57 13.51 -4.37
CA ALA A 7 8.14 14.58 -3.49
C ALA A 7 6.65 14.42 -3.17
N ALA A 8 6.37 14.04 -1.93
CA ALA A 8 4.99 13.84 -1.47
C ALA A 8 4.37 15.15 -0.97
N PRO A 9 3.03 15.32 -1.07
CA PRO A 9 2.33 16.45 -0.46
C PRO A 9 2.59 16.54 1.05
N PRO A 10 2.59 17.76 1.62
CA PRO A 10 2.65 17.91 3.06
C PRO A 10 1.52 17.16 3.77
N GLY A 11 1.83 16.44 4.83
CA GLY A 11 0.83 15.69 5.59
C GLY A 11 0.58 14.25 5.15
N SER A 12 1.05 13.84 3.96
CA SER A 12 0.92 12.45 3.51
C SER A 12 1.59 11.48 4.49
N ASP A 13 0.90 10.41 4.86
CA ASP A 13 1.43 9.33 5.71
C ASP A 13 1.75 8.11 4.84
N THR A 14 2.87 8.18 4.14
CA THR A 14 3.35 7.12 3.26
C THR A 14 4.35 6.20 3.96
N TYR A 15 4.51 4.99 3.46
CA TYR A 15 5.54 4.06 3.91
C TYR A 15 6.92 4.71 3.95
N ASP A 16 7.31 5.41 2.89
CA ASP A 16 8.63 6.04 2.76
C ASP A 16 8.87 7.09 3.83
N LYS A 17 7.88 7.94 4.05
CA LYS A 17 7.94 8.97 5.08
C LYS A 17 8.07 8.37 6.47
N ARG A 18 7.29 7.33 6.75
CA ARG A 18 7.35 6.60 8.02
C ARG A 18 8.72 5.93 8.21
N MET A 19 9.28 5.33 7.17
CA MET A 19 10.63 4.78 7.21
C MET A 19 11.69 5.85 7.46
N CYS A 20 11.63 6.99 6.76
CA CYS A 20 12.55 8.12 6.97
C CYS A 20 12.51 8.63 8.42
N GLN A 21 11.34 8.64 9.06
CA GLN A 21 11.18 9.04 10.46
C GLN A 21 11.78 8.02 11.46
N ASN A 22 11.69 6.72 11.15
CA ASN A 22 12.05 5.65 12.09
C ASN A 22 13.48 5.12 11.91
N LEU A 23 14.08 5.21 10.72
CA LEU A 23 15.45 4.77 10.47
C LEU A 23 16.50 5.44 11.37
N PRO A 24 16.46 6.76 11.63
CA PRO A 24 17.38 7.41 12.55
C PRO A 24 17.29 6.89 13.99
N ALA A 25 16.09 6.53 14.47
CA ALA A 25 15.88 6.00 15.81
C ALA A 25 16.57 4.63 16.01
N VAL A 26 16.77 3.87 14.94
CA VAL A 26 17.48 2.58 14.98
C VAL A 26 18.96 2.68 14.61
N GLY A 27 19.51 3.90 14.61
CA GLY A 27 20.93 4.15 14.35
C GLY A 27 21.32 4.21 12.87
N GLN A 28 20.35 4.35 11.96
CA GLN A 28 20.57 4.50 10.51
C GLN A 28 20.30 5.94 10.08
N PRO A 29 21.31 6.83 10.04
CA PRO A 29 21.11 8.19 9.51
C PRO A 29 20.67 8.16 8.04
N VAL A 30 19.66 8.95 7.70
CA VAL A 30 19.09 9.05 6.35
C VAL A 30 19.20 10.47 5.85
N LEU A 31 19.72 10.63 4.63
CA LEU A 31 19.60 11.84 3.84
C LEU A 31 18.46 11.65 2.85
N GLU A 32 17.35 12.33 3.09
CA GLU A 32 16.20 12.32 2.18
C GLU A 32 16.49 13.24 0.98
N LEU A 33 16.25 12.73 -0.23
CA LEU A 33 16.33 13.48 -1.48
C LEU A 33 15.01 13.34 -2.24
N PRO A 34 14.01 14.19 -1.92
CA PRO A 34 12.75 14.19 -2.66
C PRO A 34 12.94 14.75 -4.07
N ILE A 35 12.46 14.01 -5.06
CA ILE A 35 12.50 14.43 -6.47
C ILE A 35 11.07 14.71 -6.94
N ALA A 36 10.78 15.99 -7.19
CA ALA A 36 9.50 16.39 -7.76
C ALA A 36 9.40 15.97 -9.22
N GLY A 37 8.22 15.53 -9.63
CA GLY A 37 7.90 15.07 -10.98
C GLY A 37 6.72 14.11 -10.97
N GLU A 38 6.17 13.86 -12.15
CA GLU A 38 5.13 12.84 -12.36
C GLU A 38 5.83 11.50 -12.65
N TRP A 39 5.88 10.63 -11.65
CA TRP A 39 6.52 9.33 -11.73
C TRP A 39 5.47 8.24 -12.01
N PRO A 40 5.77 7.22 -12.85
CA PRO A 40 7.06 6.85 -13.42
C PRO A 40 7.48 7.58 -14.70
N GLU A 41 6.72 8.54 -15.22
CA GLU A 41 6.97 9.25 -16.49
C GLU A 41 7.36 10.72 -16.27
N PRO A 42 8.55 10.98 -15.71
CA PRO A 42 8.96 12.32 -15.34
C PRO A 42 9.30 13.19 -16.56
N ASP A 43 9.07 14.48 -16.42
CA ASP A 43 9.50 15.47 -17.40
C ASP A 43 11.04 15.58 -17.46
N ALA A 44 11.55 16.31 -18.45
CA ALA A 44 12.99 16.53 -18.64
C ALA A 44 13.65 17.22 -17.43
N THR A 45 12.90 17.96 -16.62
CA THR A 45 13.43 18.65 -15.43
C THR A 45 13.65 17.68 -14.29
N ALA A 46 12.68 16.84 -13.99
CA ALA A 46 12.78 15.79 -12.99
C ALA A 46 13.89 14.80 -13.35
N ARG A 47 13.98 14.37 -14.62
CA ARG A 47 15.06 13.51 -15.15
C ARG A 47 16.44 14.11 -14.91
N ARG A 48 16.66 15.40 -15.27
CA ARG A 48 17.93 16.09 -15.03
C ARG A 48 18.25 16.22 -13.54
N ARG A 49 17.24 16.47 -12.70
CA ARG A 49 17.41 16.56 -11.24
C ARG A 49 17.90 15.24 -10.67
N LEU A 50 17.23 14.13 -11.01
CA LEU A 50 17.63 12.78 -10.58
C LEU A 50 19.06 12.46 -11.03
N ALA A 51 19.38 12.67 -12.33
CA ALA A 51 20.69 12.39 -12.87
C ALA A 51 21.81 13.17 -12.13
N ARG A 52 21.58 14.47 -11.84
CA ARG A 52 22.54 15.28 -11.07
C ARG A 52 22.69 14.79 -9.62
N SER A 53 21.57 14.44 -8.97
CA SER A 53 21.58 13.93 -7.61
C SER A 53 22.39 12.64 -7.51
N LEU A 54 22.15 11.67 -8.41
CA LEU A 54 22.90 10.43 -8.45
C LEU A 54 24.40 10.67 -8.77
N ALA A 55 24.70 11.50 -9.77
CA ALA A 55 26.09 11.80 -10.16
C ALA A 55 26.92 12.47 -9.03
N ALA A 56 26.29 13.25 -8.17
CA ALA A 56 26.95 13.95 -7.06
C ALA A 56 27.29 13.01 -5.87
N LEU A 57 26.71 11.83 -5.80
CA LEU A 57 26.96 10.91 -4.68
C LEU A 57 28.35 10.25 -4.81
N PRO A 58 29.10 10.14 -3.71
CA PRO A 58 30.37 9.40 -3.69
C PRO A 58 30.19 7.92 -4.04
N ASP A 59 31.22 7.32 -4.61
CA ASP A 59 31.24 5.88 -4.86
C ASP A 59 30.97 5.08 -3.59
N ARG A 60 30.29 3.94 -3.73
CA ARG A 60 29.90 3.03 -2.61
C ARG A 60 28.86 3.63 -1.64
N THR A 61 28.32 4.82 -1.92
CA THR A 61 27.17 5.31 -1.14
C THR A 61 26.02 4.31 -1.24
N VAL A 62 25.43 3.95 -0.10
CA VAL A 62 24.19 3.15 -0.04
C VAL A 62 23.04 4.07 -0.39
N VAL A 63 22.35 3.74 -1.47
CA VAL A 63 21.21 4.51 -1.99
C VAL A 63 20.00 3.60 -2.03
N LEU A 64 18.97 3.97 -1.30
CA LEU A 64 17.62 3.41 -1.43
C LEU A 64 16.86 4.31 -2.39
N LEU A 65 16.34 3.74 -3.48
CA LEU A 65 15.48 4.44 -4.43
C LEU A 65 14.07 3.87 -4.34
N ASP A 66 13.08 4.75 -4.31
CA ASP A 66 11.70 4.34 -4.56
C ASP A 66 11.58 3.71 -5.96
N GLY A 67 10.85 2.61 -6.04
CA GLY A 67 10.70 1.79 -7.25
C GLY A 67 10.07 2.56 -8.42
N VAL A 68 9.12 3.45 -8.13
CA VAL A 68 8.47 4.26 -9.16
C VAL A 68 9.45 5.24 -9.83
N ILE A 69 10.42 5.77 -9.08
CA ILE A 69 11.51 6.60 -9.64
C ILE A 69 12.51 5.70 -10.37
N ALA A 70 12.97 4.65 -9.70
CA ALA A 70 14.07 3.82 -10.22
C ALA A 70 13.69 3.15 -11.53
N SER A 71 12.49 2.58 -11.59
CA SER A 71 12.02 1.81 -12.74
C SER A 71 11.42 2.66 -13.85
N GLY A 72 11.04 3.92 -13.56
CA GLY A 72 10.57 4.85 -14.59
C GLY A 72 11.66 5.37 -15.52
N VAL A 73 12.94 5.32 -15.10
CA VAL A 73 14.07 5.88 -15.87
C VAL A 73 15.34 5.03 -15.73
N PRO A 74 15.33 3.76 -16.17
CA PRO A 74 16.46 2.83 -16.03
C PRO A 74 17.74 3.40 -16.66
N GLU A 75 17.64 4.11 -17.77
CA GLU A 75 18.79 4.71 -18.45
C GLU A 75 19.53 5.77 -17.62
N ILE A 76 18.89 6.31 -16.57
CA ILE A 76 19.53 7.22 -15.60
C ILE A 76 20.09 6.44 -14.41
N VAL A 77 19.38 5.43 -13.93
CA VAL A 77 19.71 4.72 -12.69
C VAL A 77 20.74 3.62 -12.89
N VAL A 78 20.55 2.78 -13.90
CA VAL A 78 21.37 1.60 -14.16
C VAL A 78 22.87 1.89 -14.34
N PRO A 79 23.30 2.97 -15.01
CA PRO A 79 24.73 3.32 -15.11
C PRO A 79 25.42 3.52 -13.75
N HIS A 80 24.66 3.83 -12.70
CA HIS A 80 25.19 4.03 -11.35
C HIS A 80 25.31 2.73 -10.53
N ALA A 81 24.71 1.62 -10.95
CA ALA A 81 24.73 0.34 -10.21
C ALA A 81 26.15 -0.19 -9.96
N ARG A 82 27.09 0.11 -10.85
CA ARG A 82 28.50 -0.33 -10.69
C ARG A 82 29.28 0.45 -9.63
N ARG A 83 28.90 1.69 -9.32
CA ARG A 83 29.62 2.55 -8.38
C ARG A 83 28.89 2.79 -7.06
N LEU A 84 27.55 2.81 -7.07
CA LEU A 84 26.72 2.96 -5.89
C LEU A 84 26.27 1.59 -5.35
N ARG A 85 25.85 1.54 -4.11
CA ARG A 85 25.17 0.40 -3.50
C ARG A 85 23.66 0.64 -3.62
N LEU A 86 23.10 0.24 -4.78
CA LEU A 86 21.70 0.51 -5.09
C LEU A 86 20.78 -0.54 -4.47
N ALA A 87 19.83 -0.09 -3.66
CA ALA A 87 18.65 -0.83 -3.26
C ALA A 87 17.43 -0.16 -3.87
N VAL A 88 16.48 -0.94 -4.40
CA VAL A 88 15.22 -0.43 -4.95
C VAL A 88 14.09 -0.91 -4.05
N LEU A 89 13.32 0.05 -3.51
CA LEU A 89 12.15 -0.20 -2.68
C LEU A 89 10.91 -0.21 -3.56
N VAL A 90 10.29 -1.37 -3.70
CA VAL A 90 9.13 -1.56 -4.57
C VAL A 90 7.87 -1.65 -3.71
N HIS A 91 6.92 -0.76 -3.98
CA HIS A 91 5.60 -0.77 -3.37
C HIS A 91 4.61 -1.58 -4.18
N GLN A 92 4.73 -1.56 -5.51
CA GLN A 92 3.91 -2.30 -6.46
C GLN A 92 4.69 -2.51 -7.76
N ALA A 93 4.32 -3.53 -8.53
CA ALA A 93 4.81 -3.68 -9.89
C ALA A 93 4.14 -2.62 -10.80
N LEU A 94 4.93 -1.87 -11.55
CA LEU A 94 4.44 -0.73 -12.33
C LEU A 94 3.42 -1.13 -13.41
N ALA A 95 3.61 -2.31 -14.01
CA ALA A 95 2.71 -2.83 -15.05
C ALA A 95 1.33 -3.25 -14.53
N ASP A 96 1.13 -3.35 -13.21
CA ASP A 96 -0.13 -3.80 -12.61
C ASP A 96 -1.07 -2.62 -12.28
N GLU A 97 -0.74 -1.40 -12.71
CA GLU A 97 -1.64 -0.25 -12.51
C GLU A 97 -2.91 -0.43 -13.35
N PRO A 98 -4.11 -0.40 -12.73
CA PRO A 98 -5.36 -0.58 -13.44
C PRO A 98 -5.60 0.51 -14.48
N GLY A 99 -6.02 0.11 -15.68
CA GLY A 99 -6.35 1.03 -16.77
C GLY A 99 -5.19 1.37 -17.70
N LEU A 100 -4.00 0.80 -17.49
CA LEU A 100 -2.90 0.93 -18.44
C LEU A 100 -3.25 0.25 -19.78
N ASP A 101 -2.86 0.88 -20.86
CA ASP A 101 -2.79 0.24 -22.16
C ASP A 101 -1.77 -0.91 -22.14
N PRO A 102 -2.07 -2.07 -22.76
CA PRO A 102 -1.18 -3.24 -22.73
C PRO A 102 0.25 -3.00 -23.25
N ALA A 103 0.42 -2.13 -24.26
CA ALA A 103 1.75 -1.81 -24.77
C ALA A 103 2.55 -0.99 -23.75
N HIS A 104 1.91 -0.01 -23.12
CA HIS A 104 2.51 0.80 -22.07
C HIS A 104 2.83 -0.02 -20.81
N ALA A 105 1.94 -0.92 -20.40
CA ALA A 105 2.22 -1.86 -19.30
C ALA A 105 3.45 -2.73 -19.60
N ALA A 106 3.61 -3.21 -20.84
CA ALA A 106 4.79 -3.98 -21.25
C ALA A 106 6.09 -3.15 -21.24
N GLU A 107 6.02 -1.87 -21.59
CA GLU A 107 7.18 -0.96 -21.50
C GLU A 107 7.60 -0.74 -20.05
N LEU A 108 6.65 -0.47 -19.14
CA LEU A 108 6.92 -0.32 -17.71
C LEU A 108 7.50 -1.61 -17.10
N ASP A 109 6.96 -2.78 -17.47
CA ASP A 109 7.48 -4.08 -17.03
C ASP A 109 8.94 -4.30 -17.49
N ALA A 110 9.26 -3.90 -18.72
CA ALA A 110 10.62 -4.02 -19.26
C ALA A 110 11.59 -3.08 -18.51
N CYS A 111 11.21 -1.83 -18.26
CA CYS A 111 11.98 -0.85 -17.49
C CYS A 111 12.21 -1.32 -16.04
N GLU A 112 11.17 -1.84 -15.39
CA GLU A 112 11.27 -2.38 -14.04
C GLU A 112 12.22 -3.59 -13.99
N ARG A 113 12.09 -4.52 -14.92
CA ARG A 113 12.98 -5.68 -15.05
C ARG A 113 14.45 -5.26 -15.21
N GLU A 114 14.73 -4.30 -16.08
CA GLU A 114 16.08 -3.79 -16.28
C GLU A 114 16.67 -3.24 -14.98
N THR A 115 15.91 -2.37 -14.31
CA THR A 115 16.34 -1.74 -13.06
C THR A 115 16.57 -2.75 -11.95
N LEU A 116 15.60 -3.64 -11.70
CA LEU A 116 15.66 -4.58 -10.58
C LEU A 116 16.75 -5.63 -10.75
N ARG A 117 17.03 -6.07 -11.98
CA ARG A 117 18.15 -6.98 -12.26
C ARG A 117 19.51 -6.34 -11.99
N MET A 118 19.66 -5.05 -12.20
CA MET A 118 20.90 -4.32 -11.99
C MET A 118 21.06 -3.77 -10.56
N ALA A 119 20.01 -3.68 -9.78
CA ALA A 119 20.07 -3.28 -8.38
C ALA A 119 20.82 -4.34 -7.54
N GLY A 120 21.64 -3.91 -6.58
CA GLY A 120 22.30 -4.82 -5.63
C GLY A 120 21.32 -5.50 -4.68
N MET A 121 20.18 -4.84 -4.43
CA MET A 121 19.12 -5.33 -3.56
C MET A 121 17.76 -4.83 -4.06
N VAL A 122 16.74 -5.67 -3.92
CA VAL A 122 15.33 -5.30 -4.10
C VAL A 122 14.64 -5.44 -2.75
N VAL A 123 13.90 -4.41 -2.34
CA VAL A 123 13.12 -4.40 -1.09
C VAL A 123 11.65 -4.36 -1.47
N ALA A 124 10.90 -5.40 -1.14
CA ALA A 124 9.47 -5.47 -1.37
C ALA A 124 8.71 -5.19 -0.06
N THR A 125 7.57 -4.51 -0.14
CA THR A 125 6.76 -4.13 1.03
C THR A 125 5.85 -5.25 1.53
N SER A 126 5.76 -6.38 0.82
CA SER A 126 5.04 -7.58 1.27
C SER A 126 5.68 -8.87 0.73
N PRO A 127 5.44 -10.03 1.39
CA PRO A 127 5.88 -11.34 0.88
C PRO A 127 5.26 -11.67 -0.48
N TRP A 128 4.00 -11.29 -0.69
CA TRP A 128 3.32 -11.46 -1.97
C TRP A 128 4.06 -10.72 -3.09
N LEU A 129 4.38 -9.45 -2.86
CA LEU A 129 5.11 -8.64 -3.85
C LEU A 129 6.52 -9.18 -4.11
N ALA A 130 7.22 -9.64 -3.07
CA ALA A 130 8.53 -10.27 -3.24
C ALA A 130 8.47 -11.48 -4.17
N ARG A 131 7.50 -12.38 -3.96
CA ARG A 131 7.28 -13.55 -4.84
C ARG A 131 6.97 -13.12 -6.27
N LEU A 132 6.04 -12.17 -6.43
CA LEU A 132 5.67 -11.62 -7.74
C LEU A 132 6.89 -11.09 -8.51
N LEU A 133 7.73 -10.28 -7.86
CA LEU A 133 8.90 -9.67 -8.50
C LEU A 133 9.97 -10.73 -8.86
N ILE A 134 10.20 -11.71 -7.98
CA ILE A 134 11.11 -12.83 -8.25
C ILE A 134 10.65 -13.59 -9.50
N ASP A 135 9.40 -14.01 -9.54
CA ASP A 135 8.86 -14.84 -10.63
C ASP A 135 8.77 -14.05 -11.95
N ARG A 136 8.26 -12.81 -11.88
CA ARG A 136 8.06 -11.98 -13.08
C ARG A 136 9.36 -11.52 -13.73
N HIS A 137 10.34 -11.14 -12.94
CA HIS A 137 11.58 -10.56 -13.43
C HIS A 137 12.78 -11.51 -13.34
N ASP A 138 12.57 -12.78 -12.96
CA ASP A 138 13.63 -13.79 -12.80
C ASP A 138 14.78 -13.27 -11.92
N LEU A 139 14.41 -12.78 -10.72
CA LEU A 139 15.38 -12.23 -9.76
C LEU A 139 15.96 -13.33 -8.89
N ASP A 140 17.23 -13.18 -8.50
CA ASP A 140 17.82 -14.01 -7.46
C ASP A 140 17.11 -13.78 -6.11
N PRO A 141 16.43 -14.80 -5.53
CA PRO A 141 15.75 -14.66 -4.24
C PRO A 141 16.65 -14.16 -3.11
N GLY A 142 17.95 -14.44 -3.17
CA GLY A 142 18.93 -13.97 -2.19
C GLY A 142 19.14 -12.45 -2.19
N ARG A 143 18.69 -11.75 -3.24
CA ARG A 143 18.77 -10.29 -3.38
C ARG A 143 17.43 -9.59 -3.10
N VAL A 144 16.35 -10.33 -2.86
CA VAL A 144 15.03 -9.78 -2.59
C VAL A 144 14.73 -9.88 -1.10
N TYR A 145 14.47 -8.74 -0.48
CA TYR A 145 14.17 -8.62 0.95
C TYR A 145 12.76 -8.10 1.15
N VAL A 146 12.10 -8.59 2.20
CA VAL A 146 10.77 -8.11 2.58
C VAL A 146 10.91 -7.15 3.76
N ALA A 147 10.47 -5.91 3.56
CA ALA A 147 10.33 -4.91 4.61
C ALA A 147 8.86 -4.49 4.72
N LYS A 148 8.07 -5.23 5.49
CA LYS A 148 6.65 -4.93 5.72
C LYS A 148 6.52 -3.55 6.39
N PRO A 149 5.40 -2.82 6.13
CA PRO A 149 5.06 -1.64 6.92
C PRO A 149 4.98 -1.99 8.41
N GLY A 150 5.42 -1.06 9.24
CA GLY A 150 5.08 -1.08 10.65
C GLY A 150 3.67 -0.54 10.88
N THR A 151 3.20 -0.66 12.10
CA THR A 151 1.88 -0.17 12.54
C THR A 151 2.07 0.62 13.82
N ASP A 152 1.36 1.74 13.95
CA ASP A 152 1.35 2.50 15.20
C ASP A 152 0.42 1.83 16.20
N ALA A 153 0.85 1.82 17.46
CA ALA A 153 -0.06 1.49 18.55
C ALA A 153 -1.26 2.46 18.56
N ALA A 154 -2.44 1.93 18.68
CA ALA A 154 -3.66 2.71 18.64
C ALA A 154 -4.66 2.21 19.70
N PRO A 155 -5.52 3.09 20.23
CA PRO A 155 -6.61 2.65 21.09
C PRO A 155 -7.59 1.78 20.28
N LEU A 156 -8.22 0.83 20.95
CA LEU A 156 -9.27 0.01 20.34
C LEU A 156 -10.43 0.89 19.89
N ALA A 157 -10.98 0.59 18.73
CA ALA A 157 -12.12 1.32 18.19
C ALA A 157 -13.36 1.11 19.07
N ALA A 158 -14.05 2.21 19.37
CA ALA A 158 -15.33 2.16 20.06
C ALA A 158 -16.42 1.54 19.18
N GLY A 159 -16.32 1.76 17.87
CA GLY A 159 -17.37 1.40 16.91
C GLY A 159 -18.60 2.27 17.04
N ALA A 160 -19.67 1.91 16.34
CA ALA A 160 -20.98 2.56 16.45
C ALA A 160 -21.97 1.66 17.23
N ASP A 161 -22.45 0.61 16.59
CA ASP A 161 -23.40 -0.36 17.15
C ASP A 161 -22.89 -1.82 17.00
N GLY A 162 -21.67 -1.97 16.53
CA GLY A 162 -21.00 -3.24 16.26
C GLY A 162 -21.35 -3.87 14.92
N VAL A 163 -22.10 -3.17 14.02
CA VAL A 163 -22.52 -3.73 12.73
C VAL A 163 -22.65 -2.71 11.61
N SER A 164 -23.19 -1.50 11.86
CA SER A 164 -23.75 -0.68 10.78
C SER A 164 -22.78 0.31 10.14
N ARG A 165 -21.68 0.66 10.81
CA ARG A 165 -20.75 1.68 10.35
C ARG A 165 -19.56 1.08 9.60
N LEU A 166 -19.56 1.23 8.30
CA LEU A 166 -18.46 0.79 7.43
C LEU A 166 -17.49 1.95 7.20
N LEU A 167 -16.20 1.61 7.06
CA LEU A 167 -15.14 2.54 6.68
C LEU A 167 -14.44 2.01 5.43
N CYS A 168 -14.24 2.83 4.42
CA CYS A 168 -13.39 2.55 3.28
C CYS A 168 -12.29 3.62 3.22
N VAL A 169 -11.03 3.20 3.24
CA VAL A 169 -9.86 4.10 3.27
C VAL A 169 -9.02 3.90 2.02
N GLY A 170 -8.67 5.02 1.39
CA GLY A 170 -7.85 5.09 0.19
C GLY A 170 -8.33 6.18 -0.74
N ASP A 171 -7.42 6.72 -1.57
CA ASP A 171 -7.78 7.71 -2.56
C ASP A 171 -8.90 7.22 -3.46
N VAL A 172 -9.84 8.09 -3.80
CA VAL A 172 -11.01 7.71 -4.59
C VAL A 172 -10.59 7.60 -6.06
N THR A 173 -10.11 6.41 -6.42
CA THR A 173 -9.62 6.05 -7.74
C THR A 173 -10.18 4.70 -8.18
N ARG A 174 -10.13 4.42 -9.50
CA ARG A 174 -10.56 3.12 -10.04
C ARG A 174 -9.81 1.94 -9.43
N ARG A 175 -8.55 2.14 -9.09
CA ARG A 175 -7.70 1.15 -8.43
C ARG A 175 -8.28 0.68 -7.09
N ASN A 176 -8.79 1.60 -6.28
CA ASN A 176 -9.30 1.30 -4.94
C ASN A 176 -10.76 0.79 -4.95
N GLY A 177 -11.43 0.74 -6.11
CA GLY A 177 -12.66 -0.01 -6.33
C GLY A 177 -13.89 0.48 -5.57
N HIS A 178 -13.96 1.76 -5.20
CA HIS A 178 -15.10 2.34 -4.48
C HIS A 178 -16.43 2.10 -5.19
N ASP A 179 -16.43 2.05 -6.52
CA ASP A 179 -17.60 1.72 -7.36
C ASP A 179 -18.14 0.30 -7.10
N LEU A 180 -17.24 -0.67 -6.82
CA LEU A 180 -17.65 -2.04 -6.46
C LEU A 180 -18.40 -2.04 -5.12
N LEU A 181 -17.91 -1.25 -4.14
CA LEU A 181 -18.58 -1.13 -2.84
C LEU A 181 -19.91 -0.38 -2.96
N VAL A 182 -19.99 0.65 -3.79
CA VAL A 182 -21.25 1.36 -4.08
C VAL A 182 -22.26 0.42 -4.71
N GLN A 183 -21.86 -0.41 -5.67
CA GLN A 183 -22.73 -1.43 -6.27
C GLN A 183 -23.17 -2.45 -5.22
N ALA A 184 -22.24 -2.99 -4.43
CA ALA A 184 -22.55 -3.96 -3.37
C ALA A 184 -23.54 -3.40 -2.33
N LEU A 185 -23.37 -2.12 -1.92
CA LEU A 185 -24.30 -1.46 -1.00
C LEU A 185 -25.68 -1.24 -1.62
N GLY A 186 -25.76 -1.07 -2.95
CA GLY A 186 -27.01 -1.03 -3.69
C GLY A 186 -27.77 -2.36 -3.67
N GLU A 187 -27.06 -3.51 -3.75
CA GLU A 187 -27.68 -4.84 -3.66
C GLU A 187 -28.23 -5.17 -2.25
N VAL A 188 -27.67 -4.52 -1.22
CA VAL A 188 -28.11 -4.67 0.19
C VAL A 188 -28.75 -3.40 0.73
N ASP A 189 -29.47 -2.66 -0.09
CA ASP A 189 -30.11 -1.38 0.26
C ASP A 189 -31.14 -1.48 1.40
N HIS A 190 -31.70 -2.68 1.60
CA HIS A 190 -32.62 -2.99 2.71
C HIS A 190 -31.92 -3.12 4.06
N LEU A 191 -30.59 -3.25 4.12
CA LEU A 191 -29.83 -3.30 5.38
C LEU A 191 -29.46 -1.90 5.85
N ALA A 192 -29.50 -1.65 7.15
CA ALA A 192 -29.18 -0.35 7.75
C ALA A 192 -27.65 -0.15 7.84
N LEU A 193 -26.95 -0.22 6.72
CA LEU A 193 -25.52 0.02 6.62
C LEU A 193 -25.23 1.46 6.16
N SER A 194 -24.20 2.08 6.69
CA SER A 194 -23.66 3.36 6.23
C SER A 194 -22.14 3.24 6.03
N CYS A 195 -21.59 3.98 5.08
CA CYS A 195 -20.17 3.91 4.75
C CYS A 195 -19.55 5.31 4.63
N VAL A 196 -18.37 5.48 5.19
CA VAL A 196 -17.56 6.69 5.01
C VAL A 196 -16.35 6.33 4.17
N PHE A 197 -16.15 7.06 3.06
CA PHE A 197 -14.98 6.97 2.19
C PHE A 197 -14.01 8.07 2.57
N VAL A 198 -12.81 7.70 3.03
CA VAL A 198 -11.74 8.62 3.46
C VAL A 198 -10.53 8.46 2.56
N GLY A 199 -10.14 9.52 1.88
CA GLY A 199 -9.01 9.59 0.97
C GLY A 199 -9.19 10.71 -0.05
N SER A 200 -8.15 11.02 -0.81
CA SER A 200 -8.16 12.13 -1.75
C SER A 200 -9.26 11.99 -2.80
N LEU A 201 -9.99 13.07 -3.02
CA LEU A 201 -10.96 13.23 -4.12
C LEU A 201 -10.35 13.90 -5.35
N GLU A 202 -9.08 14.32 -5.26
CA GLU A 202 -8.37 15.04 -6.32
C GLU A 202 -7.50 14.12 -7.18
N ALA A 203 -7.29 12.86 -6.74
CA ALA A 203 -6.45 11.90 -7.45
C ALA A 203 -7.05 11.45 -8.80
N ASP A 204 -8.38 11.34 -8.90
CA ASP A 204 -9.11 11.02 -10.13
C ASP A 204 -10.50 11.70 -10.11
N PRO A 205 -10.56 13.01 -10.42
CA PRO A 205 -11.81 13.78 -10.34
C PRO A 205 -12.92 13.22 -11.23
N GLY A 206 -12.58 12.68 -12.42
CA GLY A 206 -13.55 12.08 -13.31
C GLY A 206 -14.22 10.84 -12.72
N TYR A 207 -13.45 9.99 -12.05
CA TYR A 207 -13.98 8.84 -11.34
C TYR A 207 -14.82 9.24 -10.11
N VAL A 208 -14.43 10.29 -9.39
CA VAL A 208 -15.22 10.84 -8.27
C VAL A 208 -16.61 11.30 -8.74
N ASP A 209 -16.68 12.00 -9.89
CA ASP A 209 -17.95 12.42 -10.48
C ASP A 209 -18.81 11.20 -10.86
N GLU A 210 -18.24 10.20 -11.56
CA GLU A 210 -18.95 8.96 -11.92
C GLU A 210 -19.47 8.22 -10.67
N LEU A 211 -18.67 8.18 -9.61
CA LEU A 211 -19.04 7.56 -8.34
C LEU A 211 -20.20 8.29 -7.67
N GLY A 212 -20.15 9.62 -7.64
CA GLY A 212 -21.25 10.46 -7.12
C GLY A 212 -22.57 10.20 -7.86
N TRP A 213 -22.53 10.14 -9.19
CA TRP A 213 -23.70 9.79 -10.00
C TRP A 213 -24.25 8.39 -9.69
N SER A 214 -23.36 7.43 -9.45
CA SER A 214 -23.77 6.07 -9.08
C SER A 214 -24.42 6.01 -7.70
N ILE A 215 -23.90 6.74 -6.72
CA ILE A 215 -24.45 6.87 -5.37
C ILE A 215 -25.88 7.46 -5.44
N GLU A 216 -26.07 8.55 -6.19
CA GLU A 216 -27.38 9.18 -6.36
C GLU A 216 -28.38 8.27 -7.07
N ARG A 217 -27.96 7.63 -8.18
CA ARG A 217 -28.79 6.72 -8.96
C ARG A 217 -29.30 5.52 -8.16
N LEU A 218 -28.48 5.01 -7.23
CA LEU A 218 -28.83 3.89 -6.36
C LEU A 218 -29.54 4.33 -5.06
N GLY A 219 -29.80 5.64 -4.89
CA GLY A 219 -30.46 6.17 -3.69
C GLY A 219 -29.63 6.09 -2.42
N LEU A 220 -28.30 6.01 -2.53
CA LEU A 220 -27.39 5.81 -1.41
C LEU A 220 -26.83 7.12 -0.83
N GLY A 221 -27.24 8.31 -1.32
CA GLY A 221 -26.70 9.62 -0.91
C GLY A 221 -26.84 9.92 0.60
N GLY A 222 -27.82 9.34 1.31
CA GLY A 222 -27.96 9.44 2.76
C GLY A 222 -27.14 8.41 3.56
N ARG A 223 -26.42 7.50 2.89
CA ARG A 223 -25.76 6.35 3.51
C ARG A 223 -24.25 6.30 3.20
N ILE A 224 -23.81 6.92 2.13
CA ILE A 224 -22.41 7.01 1.72
C ILE A 224 -21.95 8.46 1.83
N THR A 225 -20.84 8.67 2.50
CA THR A 225 -20.20 9.99 2.65
C THR A 225 -18.82 9.95 2.00
N LEU A 226 -18.58 10.78 0.99
CA LEU A 226 -17.26 11.05 0.45
C LEU A 226 -16.60 12.12 1.32
N ALA A 227 -15.76 11.72 2.26
CA ALA A 227 -15.26 12.62 3.30
C ALA A 227 -13.96 13.35 2.91
N GLY A 228 -13.29 12.91 1.84
CA GLY A 228 -11.99 13.45 1.45
C GLY A 228 -10.87 13.05 2.41
N ASP A 229 -9.73 13.71 2.28
CA ASP A 229 -8.51 13.48 3.06
C ASP A 229 -8.35 14.44 4.26
N ALA A 230 -9.18 15.47 4.35
CA ALA A 230 -9.17 16.44 5.45
C ALA A 230 -9.75 15.91 6.78
N VAL A 231 -10.30 14.70 6.77
CA VAL A 231 -10.94 14.07 7.95
C VAL A 231 -9.87 13.46 8.86
N ASP A 232 -10.08 13.56 10.17
CA ASP A 232 -9.29 12.81 11.15
C ASP A 232 -9.49 11.30 10.95
N LEU A 233 -8.51 10.67 10.32
CA LEU A 233 -8.52 9.24 10.02
C LEU A 233 -8.59 8.40 11.31
N GLY A 234 -8.00 8.86 12.42
CA GLY A 234 -8.10 8.21 13.73
C GLY A 234 -9.54 8.19 14.24
N ALA A 235 -10.26 9.32 14.12
CA ALA A 235 -11.66 9.40 14.46
C ALA A 235 -12.55 8.54 13.55
N ALA A 236 -12.24 8.48 12.25
CA ALA A 236 -12.96 7.61 11.32
C ALA A 236 -12.81 6.12 11.67
N TYR A 237 -11.59 5.66 11.95
CA TYR A 237 -11.36 4.30 12.45
C TYR A 237 -12.08 4.06 13.79
N ASN A 238 -12.01 5.02 14.74
CA ASN A 238 -12.64 4.85 16.05
C ASN A 238 -14.17 4.65 15.98
N ALA A 239 -14.82 5.20 14.95
CA ALA A 239 -16.25 5.09 14.73
C ALA A 239 -16.66 3.87 13.89
N ALA A 240 -15.71 3.13 13.31
CA ALA A 240 -15.98 2.05 12.37
C ALA A 240 -16.22 0.71 13.08
N ASP A 241 -17.18 -0.06 12.56
CA ASP A 241 -17.46 -1.44 12.97
C ASP A 241 -16.74 -2.45 12.04
N LEU A 242 -16.54 -2.08 10.76
CA LEU A 242 -15.90 -2.90 9.74
C LEU A 242 -15.11 -2.00 8.77
N LEU A 243 -13.86 -2.38 8.48
CA LEU A 243 -13.11 -1.82 7.36
C LEU A 243 -13.46 -2.59 6.08
N VAL A 244 -13.77 -1.89 4.98
CA VAL A 244 -13.99 -2.51 3.67
C VAL A 244 -12.94 -2.00 2.68
N ILE A 245 -12.23 -2.93 2.02
CA ILE A 245 -11.22 -2.64 1.00
C ILE A 245 -11.61 -3.35 -0.30
N PRO A 246 -12.38 -2.69 -1.18
CA PRO A 246 -12.89 -3.27 -2.42
C PRO A 246 -11.88 -3.16 -3.57
N ALA A 247 -10.59 -3.06 -3.27
CA ALA A 247 -9.54 -2.69 -4.21
C ALA A 247 -9.42 -3.68 -5.38
N ARG A 248 -9.07 -3.15 -6.56
CA ARG A 248 -8.67 -3.95 -7.72
C ARG A 248 -7.19 -4.31 -7.69
N ALA A 249 -6.38 -3.47 -7.02
CA ALA A 249 -4.98 -3.74 -6.74
C ALA A 249 -4.61 -3.13 -5.39
N ALA A 250 -3.89 -3.88 -4.57
CA ALA A 250 -3.41 -3.42 -3.27
C ALA A 250 -1.95 -3.85 -3.08
N THR A 251 -1.18 -3.02 -2.40
CA THR A 251 0.26 -3.20 -2.31
C THR A 251 0.70 -3.73 -0.95
N SER A 252 0.62 -2.92 0.10
CA SER A 252 1.20 -3.24 1.40
C SER A 252 0.18 -3.62 2.47
N GLY A 253 -1.11 -3.39 2.23
CA GLY A 253 -2.16 -3.61 3.23
C GLY A 253 -2.05 -2.73 4.48
N MET A 254 -1.46 -1.55 4.37
CA MET A 254 -1.27 -0.62 5.51
C MET A 254 -2.58 -0.29 6.22
N PHE A 255 -3.66 -0.01 5.47
CA PHE A 255 -4.96 0.29 6.05
C PHE A 255 -5.57 -0.91 6.77
N VAL A 256 -5.30 -2.14 6.27
CA VAL A 256 -5.66 -3.38 6.97
C VAL A 256 -4.98 -3.44 8.33
N ALA A 257 -3.66 -3.24 8.37
CA ALA A 257 -2.90 -3.26 9.63
C ALA A 257 -3.38 -2.19 10.62
N GLN A 258 -3.68 -0.98 10.14
CA GLN A 258 -4.23 0.10 10.97
C GLN A 258 -5.61 -0.24 11.57
N ALA A 259 -6.47 -0.92 10.84
CA ALA A 259 -7.76 -1.41 11.34
C ALA A 259 -7.58 -2.48 12.40
N LEU A 260 -6.73 -3.49 12.11
CA LEU A 260 -6.45 -4.59 13.03
C LEU A 260 -5.80 -4.11 14.33
N ALA A 261 -4.91 -3.10 14.29
CA ALA A 261 -4.35 -2.47 15.49
C ALA A 261 -5.42 -1.86 16.41
N ARG A 262 -6.61 -1.59 15.87
CA ARG A 262 -7.77 -1.05 16.59
C ARG A 262 -8.84 -2.11 16.88
N GLY A 263 -8.57 -3.38 16.55
CA GLY A 263 -9.51 -4.47 16.72
C GLY A 263 -10.71 -4.42 15.76
N ILE A 264 -10.56 -3.76 14.61
CA ILE A 264 -11.61 -3.64 13.59
C ILE A 264 -11.42 -4.79 12.59
N PRO A 265 -12.44 -5.65 12.39
CA PRO A 265 -12.46 -6.67 11.34
C PRO A 265 -12.40 -6.05 9.93
N VAL A 266 -12.00 -6.86 8.96
CA VAL A 266 -11.81 -6.41 7.59
C VAL A 266 -12.61 -7.26 6.61
N LEU A 267 -13.31 -6.61 5.67
CA LEU A 267 -13.83 -7.22 4.45
C LEU A 267 -13.00 -6.67 3.28
N ALA A 268 -12.36 -7.54 2.52
CA ALA A 268 -11.51 -7.07 1.44
C ALA A 268 -11.56 -7.98 0.22
N THR A 269 -11.23 -7.43 -0.94
CA THR A 269 -10.91 -8.25 -2.12
C THR A 269 -9.54 -8.91 -1.95
N GLU A 270 -9.40 -10.15 -2.45
CA GLU A 270 -8.15 -10.91 -2.38
C GLU A 270 -7.18 -10.43 -3.47
N VAL A 271 -6.56 -9.27 -3.24
CA VAL A 271 -5.59 -8.67 -4.16
C VAL A 271 -4.28 -8.34 -3.47
N GLY A 272 -3.18 -8.52 -4.17
CA GLY A 272 -1.86 -8.08 -3.74
C GLY A 272 -1.47 -8.56 -2.34
N GLY A 273 -0.98 -7.65 -1.51
CA GLY A 273 -0.53 -7.91 -0.15
C GLY A 273 -1.64 -7.97 0.92
N VAL A 274 -2.92 -7.87 0.55
CA VAL A 274 -4.04 -7.87 1.52
C VAL A 274 -4.08 -9.14 2.35
N TYR A 275 -3.92 -10.31 1.72
CA TYR A 275 -3.86 -11.59 2.44
C TYR A 275 -2.71 -11.61 3.47
N ASP A 276 -1.51 -11.18 3.05
CA ASP A 276 -0.34 -11.12 3.94
C ASP A 276 -0.53 -10.13 5.11
N ALA A 277 -1.25 -9.03 4.89
CA ALA A 277 -1.53 -8.02 5.90
C ALA A 277 -2.57 -8.51 6.92
N LEU A 278 -3.65 -9.15 6.44
CA LEU A 278 -4.63 -9.80 7.32
C LEU A 278 -3.93 -10.83 8.20
N GLY A 279 -3.26 -11.79 7.59
CA GLY A 279 -2.66 -12.91 8.32
C GLY A 279 -3.71 -13.65 9.15
N VAL A 280 -3.22 -14.30 10.21
CA VAL A 280 -4.06 -15.00 11.19
C VAL A 280 -3.66 -14.59 12.61
N ASP A 281 -4.55 -14.78 13.55
CA ASP A 281 -4.24 -14.64 14.98
C ASP A 281 -3.47 -15.85 15.54
N ALA A 282 -3.30 -15.91 16.87
CA ALA A 282 -2.58 -16.99 17.52
C ALA A 282 -3.28 -18.36 17.43
N ASP A 283 -4.59 -18.36 17.24
CA ASP A 283 -5.43 -19.56 17.11
C ASP A 283 -5.57 -20.02 15.65
N GLY A 284 -5.00 -19.27 14.70
CA GLY A 284 -5.07 -19.54 13.26
C GLY A 284 -6.30 -18.97 12.57
N GLU A 285 -7.07 -18.13 13.26
CA GLU A 285 -8.28 -17.50 12.74
C GLU A 285 -7.95 -16.22 11.97
N MET A 286 -8.59 -16.06 10.79
CA MET A 286 -8.41 -14.86 9.96
C MET A 286 -9.30 -13.71 10.48
N PRO A 287 -8.76 -12.50 10.66
CA PRO A 287 -9.49 -11.35 11.20
C PRO A 287 -10.36 -10.64 10.15
N GLY A 288 -10.79 -11.31 9.12
CA GLY A 288 -11.56 -10.74 8.03
C GLY A 288 -12.12 -11.75 7.07
N VAL A 289 -12.86 -11.24 6.10
CA VAL A 289 -13.40 -11.99 4.96
C VAL A 289 -12.74 -11.51 3.69
N LEU A 290 -12.25 -12.45 2.88
CA LEU A 290 -11.73 -12.17 1.54
C LEU A 290 -12.74 -12.58 0.49
N VAL A 291 -12.89 -11.78 -0.55
CA VAL A 291 -13.76 -12.04 -1.68
C VAL A 291 -12.98 -11.87 -2.99
N GLU A 292 -13.48 -12.48 -4.06
CA GLU A 292 -12.89 -12.34 -5.39
C GLU A 292 -12.86 -10.85 -5.85
N PRO A 293 -11.78 -10.40 -6.48
CA PRO A 293 -11.71 -9.06 -7.01
C PRO A 293 -12.69 -8.83 -8.17
N ASN A 294 -13.14 -7.58 -8.33
CA ASN A 294 -14.12 -7.17 -9.35
C ASN A 294 -15.50 -7.85 -9.24
N ASP A 295 -15.85 -8.41 -8.08
CA ASP A 295 -17.13 -9.06 -7.82
C ASP A 295 -17.94 -8.29 -6.75
N ALA A 296 -18.81 -7.38 -7.22
CA ALA A 296 -19.70 -6.61 -6.33
C ALA A 296 -20.76 -7.49 -5.65
N PHE A 297 -21.15 -8.63 -6.25
CA PHE A 297 -22.10 -9.56 -5.63
C PHE A 297 -21.46 -10.34 -4.49
N ALA A 298 -20.19 -10.77 -4.64
CA ALA A 298 -19.46 -11.39 -3.55
C ALA A 298 -19.26 -10.43 -2.37
N LEU A 299 -18.99 -9.13 -2.65
CA LEU A 299 -18.96 -8.09 -1.61
C LEU A 299 -20.34 -7.92 -0.93
N ALA A 300 -21.42 -7.91 -1.70
CA ALA A 300 -22.78 -7.78 -1.18
C ALA A 300 -23.16 -8.98 -0.29
N ASP A 301 -22.85 -10.20 -0.72
CA ASP A 301 -23.08 -11.42 0.10
C ASP A 301 -22.29 -11.37 1.40
N ALA A 302 -21.02 -10.97 1.36
CA ALA A 302 -20.20 -10.82 2.54
C ALA A 302 -20.75 -9.74 3.50
N LEU A 303 -21.22 -8.60 2.98
CA LEU A 303 -21.90 -7.56 3.78
C LEU A 303 -23.22 -8.06 4.37
N HIS A 304 -24.00 -8.82 3.61
CA HIS A 304 -25.23 -9.45 4.13
C HIS A 304 -24.93 -10.42 5.26
N ARG A 305 -23.93 -11.29 5.10
CA ARG A 305 -23.48 -12.23 6.15
C ARG A 305 -22.96 -11.48 7.38
N TRP A 306 -22.14 -10.45 7.18
CA TRP A 306 -21.67 -9.56 8.26
C TRP A 306 -22.85 -8.97 9.05
N TYR A 307 -23.88 -8.47 8.35
CA TYR A 307 -25.05 -7.86 9.00
C TYR A 307 -25.90 -8.88 9.74
N ALA A 308 -26.16 -10.05 9.12
CA ALA A 308 -27.11 -11.05 9.62
C ALA A 308 -26.54 -11.97 10.71
N ASP A 309 -25.23 -12.18 10.78
CA ASP A 309 -24.59 -13.17 11.64
C ASP A 309 -23.78 -12.54 12.80
N PRO A 310 -24.33 -12.47 14.02
CA PRO A 310 -23.62 -11.95 15.20
C PRO A 310 -22.44 -12.84 15.65
N GLU A 311 -22.47 -14.15 15.37
CA GLU A 311 -21.38 -15.06 15.73
C GLU A 311 -20.17 -14.78 14.83
N LEU A 312 -20.39 -14.62 13.52
CA LEU A 312 -19.34 -14.22 12.58
C LEU A 312 -18.68 -12.90 13.02
N ARG A 313 -19.47 -11.86 13.36
CA ARG A 313 -18.93 -10.59 13.85
C ARG A 313 -18.07 -10.74 15.08
N ARG A 314 -18.51 -11.57 16.02
CA ARG A 314 -17.78 -11.81 17.27
C ARG A 314 -16.47 -12.53 17.01
N SER A 315 -16.48 -13.59 16.19
CA SER A 315 -15.29 -14.34 15.79
C SER A 315 -14.28 -13.44 15.10
N LEU A 316 -14.71 -12.70 14.08
CA LEU A 316 -13.83 -11.78 13.34
C LEU A 316 -13.24 -10.68 14.23
N ARG A 317 -14.02 -10.15 15.18
CA ARG A 317 -13.53 -9.12 16.11
C ARG A 317 -12.51 -9.69 17.09
N THR A 318 -12.73 -10.92 17.57
CA THR A 318 -11.75 -11.63 18.44
C THR A 318 -10.45 -11.87 17.69
N ALA A 319 -10.51 -12.36 16.46
CA ALA A 319 -9.34 -12.57 15.61
C ALA A 319 -8.64 -11.24 15.29
N ALA A 320 -9.39 -10.14 15.03
CA ALA A 320 -8.81 -8.82 14.79
C ALA A 320 -8.04 -8.29 16.01
N LEU A 321 -8.55 -8.47 17.21
CA LEU A 321 -7.86 -8.13 18.46
C LEU A 321 -6.58 -8.95 18.65
N GLY A 322 -6.67 -10.28 18.45
CA GLY A 322 -5.52 -11.18 18.53
C GLY A 322 -4.44 -10.82 17.52
N ARG A 323 -4.82 -10.61 16.28
CA ARG A 323 -3.89 -10.23 15.21
C ARG A 323 -3.30 -8.85 15.41
N GLY A 324 -4.13 -7.86 15.84
CA GLY A 324 -3.71 -6.49 16.13
C GLY A 324 -2.59 -6.42 17.16
N SER A 325 -2.68 -7.24 18.21
CA SER A 325 -1.65 -7.30 19.26
C SER A 325 -0.31 -7.90 18.81
N ALA A 326 -0.30 -8.62 17.67
CA ALA A 326 0.89 -9.25 17.08
C ALA A 326 1.50 -8.41 15.93
N LEU A 327 0.93 -7.24 15.61
CA LEU A 327 1.48 -6.36 14.59
C LEU A 327 2.79 -5.72 15.07
N GLU A 328 3.72 -5.58 14.14
CA GLU A 328 5.03 -5.01 14.42
C GLU A 328 5.01 -3.49 14.26
N GLU A 329 5.70 -2.81 15.16
CA GLU A 329 5.88 -1.35 15.10
C GLU A 329 6.85 -0.94 13.98
N TRP A 330 6.77 0.32 13.55
CA TRP A 330 7.64 0.91 12.54
C TRP A 330 9.14 0.79 12.87
N GLU A 331 9.49 0.84 14.14
CA GLU A 331 10.88 0.68 14.57
C GLU A 331 11.43 -0.72 14.24
N VAL A 332 10.61 -1.77 14.35
CA VAL A 332 10.99 -3.14 13.98
C VAL A 332 11.20 -3.25 12.47
N ALA A 333 10.29 -2.66 11.68
CA ALA A 333 10.42 -2.59 10.22
C ALA A 333 11.71 -1.85 9.81
N ALA A 334 12.00 -0.72 10.45
CA ALA A 334 13.22 0.06 10.21
C ALA A 334 14.49 -0.71 10.58
N ARG A 335 14.51 -1.47 11.67
CA ARG A 335 15.66 -2.34 12.04
C ARG A 335 15.92 -3.42 10.98
N ARG A 336 14.86 -4.07 10.47
CA ARG A 336 14.99 -5.09 9.40
C ARG A 336 15.57 -4.49 8.12
N LEU A 337 15.04 -3.34 7.69
CA LEU A 337 15.57 -2.63 6.53
C LEU A 337 17.04 -2.22 6.75
N THR A 338 17.38 -1.70 7.91
CA THR A 338 18.78 -1.35 8.27
C THR A 338 19.70 -2.56 8.18
N GLN A 339 19.28 -3.72 8.68
CA GLN A 339 20.06 -4.95 8.61
C GLN A 339 20.27 -5.40 7.16
N ALA A 340 19.24 -5.33 6.32
CA ALA A 340 19.35 -5.64 4.90
C ALA A 340 20.33 -4.69 4.18
N LEU A 341 20.18 -3.39 4.37
CA LEU A 341 21.06 -2.38 3.78
C LEU A 341 22.51 -2.48 4.26
N SER A 342 22.74 -2.92 5.51
CA SER A 342 24.07 -3.16 6.04
C SER A 342 24.78 -4.35 5.34
N ARG A 343 24.02 -5.38 4.96
CA ARG A 343 24.55 -6.48 4.12
C ARG A 343 24.97 -5.95 2.75
N LEU A 344 24.11 -5.19 2.08
CA LEU A 344 24.43 -4.55 0.79
C LEU A 344 25.69 -3.66 0.89
N ALA A 345 25.87 -2.93 2.00
CA ALA A 345 27.04 -2.08 2.21
C ALA A 345 28.37 -2.89 2.30
N SER A 346 28.30 -4.11 2.85
CA SER A 346 29.46 -4.98 3.12
C SER A 346 29.80 -5.93 1.95
N GLU A 347 28.90 -6.12 0.98
CA GLU A 347 29.13 -7.02 -0.14
C GLU A 347 30.30 -6.58 -1.03
N PRO A 348 31.12 -7.52 -1.53
CA PRO A 348 32.12 -7.23 -2.53
C PRO A 348 31.44 -6.69 -3.81
N ARG A 349 32.20 -5.95 -4.66
CA ARG A 349 31.70 -5.46 -5.96
C ARG A 349 31.16 -6.64 -6.77
N ILE A 350 29.97 -6.48 -7.34
CA ILE A 350 29.55 -7.33 -8.45
C ILE A 350 30.48 -6.99 -9.62
N VAL A 351 31.51 -7.79 -9.81
CA VAL A 351 32.35 -7.73 -10.99
C VAL A 351 31.68 -8.63 -12.01
N ALA A 352 30.90 -8.01 -12.93
CA ALA A 352 30.40 -8.70 -14.12
C ALA A 352 31.46 -8.67 -15.19
#